data_13c4b4b4c1966372a0e07f0f2497ee88
#
_entry.id   13c4b4b4c1966372a0e07f0f2497ee88
#
_cell.length_a   1.000
_cell.length_b   1.000
_cell.length_c   1.000
_cell.angle_alpha   90.00
_cell.angle_beta   90.00
_cell.angle_gamma   90.00
#
_symmetry.space_group_name_H-M   'P 1'
#
loop_
_entity.id
_entity.type
_entity.pdbx_description
1 polymer ?
#
loop_
_entity_poly.entity_id
_entity_poly.type
_entity_poly.pdbx_seq_one_letter_code
_entity_poly.pdbx_strand_id
1 'polypeptide(L)'
;MSYGYKKGYNPQKYAENRKAEKERTYQMIDDTTIEVSKSPDKLREFLDVQAKFDMYSAANTLLIFKQMPNATQLKSFDDWNKDGIQVRQKQKSIAILEPVEYTKSDGTPGLGYNVKRVFDCSQTNSKREAVQKTDDLKHTLKNFVNASPVEIIVGEIPNSNLGAFYNFETQQITLNENLTDTKQIFECLAQEVAFAQLADG
;
A
#
# COMPACT_ATOMS: atom_id res chain seq x y z
N MET A 1 30.70 34.35 -3.19
CA MET A 1 29.63 34.63 -2.22
C MET A 1 29.70 33.57 -1.12
N SER A 2 30.07 33.97 0.11
CA SER A 2 30.23 33.05 1.24
C SER A 2 28.84 32.67 1.76
N TYR A 3 28.48 31.39 1.66
CA TYR A 3 27.27 30.86 2.33
C TYR A 3 27.53 30.85 3.84
N GLY A 4 26.92 31.78 4.54
CA GLY A 4 26.99 31.85 6.00
C GLY A 4 26.36 30.61 6.62
N TYR A 5 27.18 29.79 7.28
CA TYR A 5 26.72 28.69 8.11
C TYR A 5 25.78 29.22 9.19
N LYS A 6 24.53 28.73 9.23
CA LYS A 6 23.61 29.03 10.32
C LYS A 6 24.27 28.63 11.65
N LYS A 7 24.43 29.60 12.57
CA LYS A 7 24.95 29.36 13.94
C LYS A 7 24.15 28.20 14.58
N GLY A 8 24.84 27.06 14.89
CA GLY A 8 24.24 25.92 15.57
C GLY A 8 24.12 24.63 14.76
N TYR A 9 24.50 24.59 13.47
CA TYR A 9 24.50 23.36 12.69
C TYR A 9 25.68 22.45 13.09
N ASN A 10 25.41 21.28 13.65
CA ASN A 10 26.39 20.23 13.95
C ASN A 10 26.15 19.03 13.03
N PRO A 11 27.02 18.80 12.02
CA PRO A 11 26.86 17.70 11.05
C PRO A 11 26.83 16.31 11.69
N GLN A 12 27.63 16.09 12.73
CA GLN A 12 27.71 14.79 13.44
C GLN A 12 26.38 14.49 14.14
N LYS A 13 25.86 15.44 14.93
CA LYS A 13 24.57 15.33 15.61
C LYS A 13 23.42 15.14 14.61
N TYR A 14 23.50 15.79 13.45
CA TYR A 14 22.51 15.61 12.39
C TYR A 14 22.55 14.19 11.81
N ALA A 15 23.74 13.65 11.53
CA ALA A 15 23.91 12.28 11.04
C ALA A 15 23.43 11.25 12.07
N GLU A 16 23.78 11.44 13.36
CA GLU A 16 23.31 10.57 14.46
C GLU A 16 21.78 10.58 14.57
N ASN A 17 21.15 11.76 14.52
CA ASN A 17 19.70 11.88 14.58
C ASN A 17 19.01 11.17 13.41
N ARG A 18 19.56 11.30 12.19
CA ARG A 18 19.03 10.59 11.00
C ARG A 18 19.16 9.09 11.14
N LYS A 19 20.31 8.61 11.64
CA LYS A 19 20.52 7.19 11.91
C LYS A 19 19.52 6.66 12.93
N ALA A 20 19.39 7.34 14.07
CA ALA A 20 18.46 6.97 15.11
C ALA A 20 16.98 7.04 14.63
N GLU A 21 16.63 7.98 13.76
CA GLU A 21 15.31 8.07 13.14
C GLU A 21 15.05 6.87 12.22
N LYS A 22 16.03 6.51 11.40
CA LYS A 22 15.95 5.35 10.52
C LYS A 22 15.80 4.04 11.32
N GLU A 23 16.58 3.84 12.36
CA GLU A 23 16.50 2.67 13.24
C GLU A 23 15.09 2.56 13.89
N ARG A 24 14.56 3.67 14.42
CA ARG A 24 13.19 3.70 14.98
C ARG A 24 12.12 3.39 13.92
N THR A 25 12.34 3.80 12.68
CA THR A 25 11.39 3.54 11.58
C THR A 25 11.39 2.04 11.23
N TYR A 26 12.55 1.39 11.17
CA TYR A 26 12.61 -0.06 10.98
C TYR A 26 12.04 -0.83 12.18
N GLN A 27 12.36 -0.42 13.40
CA GLN A 27 11.76 -1.03 14.59
C GLN A 27 10.24 -0.93 14.58
N MET A 28 9.68 0.20 14.11
CA MET A 28 8.23 0.35 13.98
C MET A 28 7.64 -0.62 12.97
N ILE A 29 8.33 -0.95 11.87
CA ILE A 29 7.89 -1.97 10.91
C ILE A 29 7.85 -3.33 11.59
N ASP A 30 8.93 -3.72 12.28
CA ASP A 30 9.03 -5.02 12.95
C ASP A 30 7.95 -5.18 14.02
N ASP A 31 7.78 -4.18 14.88
CA ASP A 31 6.76 -4.19 15.94
C ASP A 31 5.34 -4.27 15.36
N THR A 32 5.08 -3.53 14.27
CA THR A 32 3.76 -3.52 13.63
C THR A 32 3.50 -4.83 12.89
N THR A 33 4.52 -5.44 12.28
CA THR A 33 4.42 -6.77 11.68
C THR A 33 4.00 -7.81 12.71
N ILE A 34 4.64 -7.79 13.89
CA ILE A 34 4.27 -8.68 14.99
C ILE A 34 2.84 -8.40 15.48
N GLU A 35 2.44 -7.14 15.59
CA GLU A 35 1.08 -6.76 16.00
C GLU A 35 0.03 -7.29 15.02
N VAL A 36 0.25 -7.08 13.71
CA VAL A 36 -0.67 -7.50 12.65
C VAL A 36 -0.77 -9.03 12.57
N SER A 37 0.34 -9.76 12.76
CA SER A 37 0.36 -11.23 12.67
C SER A 37 -0.34 -11.93 13.83
N LYS A 38 -0.56 -11.27 14.96
CA LYS A 38 -1.18 -11.86 16.14
C LYS A 38 -2.70 -11.99 16.09
N SER A 39 -3.36 -11.24 15.21
CA SER A 39 -4.82 -11.16 15.17
C SER A 39 -5.34 -11.08 13.73
N PRO A 40 -6.27 -11.99 13.34
CA PRO A 40 -6.93 -11.91 12.04
C PRO A 40 -7.62 -10.55 11.80
N ASP A 41 -8.18 -9.93 12.83
CA ASP A 41 -8.82 -8.64 12.72
C ASP A 41 -7.80 -7.53 12.43
N LYS A 42 -6.63 -7.57 13.09
CA LYS A 42 -5.53 -6.63 12.81
C LYS A 42 -4.96 -6.81 11.40
N LEU A 43 -4.86 -8.05 10.94
CA LEU A 43 -4.47 -8.34 9.56
C LEU A 43 -5.49 -7.74 8.58
N ARG A 44 -6.79 -7.90 8.85
CA ARG A 44 -7.85 -7.32 8.02
C ARG A 44 -7.77 -5.78 7.98
N GLU A 45 -7.65 -5.14 9.16
CA GLU A 45 -7.46 -3.69 9.24
C GLU A 45 -6.24 -3.20 8.45
N PHE A 46 -5.12 -3.93 8.51
CA PHE A 46 -3.92 -3.63 7.72
C PHE A 46 -4.17 -3.78 6.21
N LEU A 47 -4.84 -4.86 5.79
CA LEU A 47 -5.17 -5.08 4.38
C LEU A 47 -6.11 -4.00 3.83
N ASP A 48 -7.04 -3.49 4.64
CA ASP A 48 -7.88 -2.35 4.28
C ASP A 48 -7.06 -1.06 4.05
N VAL A 49 -5.99 -0.88 4.81
CA VAL A 49 -5.06 0.24 4.57
C VAL A 49 -4.20 -0.03 3.34
N GLN A 50 -3.69 -1.25 3.16
CA GLN A 50 -2.90 -1.63 1.98
C GLN A 50 -3.69 -1.42 0.67
N ALA A 51 -4.97 -1.75 0.67
CA ALA A 51 -5.84 -1.54 -0.48
C ALA A 51 -6.03 -0.06 -0.87
N LYS A 52 -5.94 0.86 0.10
CA LYS A 52 -5.97 2.30 -0.17
C LYS A 52 -4.65 2.83 -0.72
N PHE A 53 -3.56 2.16 -0.41
CA PHE A 53 -2.19 2.58 -0.73
C PHE A 53 -1.48 1.53 -1.58
N ASP A 54 -2.12 1.13 -2.69
CA ASP A 54 -1.64 0.12 -3.65
C ASP A 54 -0.25 0.40 -4.23
N MET A 55 0.12 1.69 -4.35
CA MET A 55 1.44 2.13 -4.83
C MET A 55 2.54 2.08 -3.76
N TYR A 56 2.20 1.78 -2.51
CA TYR A 56 3.17 1.70 -1.42
C TYR A 56 3.54 0.24 -1.13
N SER A 57 4.81 0.01 -0.80
CA SER A 57 5.24 -1.31 -0.32
C SER A 57 4.55 -1.68 0.99
N ALA A 58 4.44 -2.99 1.28
CA ALA A 58 3.89 -3.48 2.54
C ALA A 58 4.59 -2.86 3.77
N ALA A 59 5.91 -2.66 3.72
CA ALA A 59 6.67 -1.99 4.78
C ALA A 59 6.21 -0.55 5.01
N ASN A 60 5.98 0.22 3.93
CA ASN A 60 5.45 1.57 4.05
C ASN A 60 4.00 1.58 4.50
N THR A 61 3.20 0.62 4.07
CA THR A 61 1.81 0.50 4.54
C THR A 61 1.74 0.16 6.03
N LEU A 62 2.63 -0.70 6.54
CA LEU A 62 2.76 -0.94 7.99
C LEU A 62 3.07 0.35 8.77
N LEU A 63 3.98 1.18 8.23
CA LEU A 63 4.28 2.49 8.82
C LEU A 63 3.08 3.43 8.80
N ILE A 64 2.33 3.48 7.70
CA ILE A 64 1.10 4.28 7.59
C ILE A 64 0.04 3.76 8.56
N PHE A 65 -0.22 2.45 8.56
CA PHE A 65 -1.16 1.78 9.45
C PHE A 65 -0.89 2.10 10.91
N LYS A 66 0.38 2.02 11.33
CA LYS A 66 0.77 2.31 12.73
C LYS A 66 0.62 3.76 13.12
N GLN A 67 0.91 4.68 12.21
CA GLN A 67 0.96 6.11 12.51
C GLN A 67 -0.36 6.83 12.23
N MET A 68 -1.10 6.40 11.19
CA MET A 68 -2.35 7.03 10.77
C MET A 68 -3.20 6.07 9.92
N PRO A 69 -3.90 5.09 10.53
CA PRO A 69 -4.66 4.06 9.80
C PRO A 69 -5.80 4.64 8.94
N ASN A 70 -6.27 5.85 9.27
CA ASN A 70 -7.32 6.54 8.52
C ASN A 70 -6.77 7.47 7.42
N ALA A 71 -5.47 7.42 7.14
CA ALA A 71 -4.88 8.20 6.05
C ALA A 71 -5.53 7.82 4.71
N THR A 72 -5.59 8.80 3.80
CA THR A 72 -6.24 8.64 2.48
C THR A 72 -5.37 9.09 1.33
N GLN A 73 -4.62 10.17 1.49
CA GLN A 73 -3.74 10.71 0.46
C GLN A 73 -2.51 11.35 1.08
N LEU A 74 -1.35 10.79 0.79
CA LEU A 74 -0.08 11.22 1.37
C LEU A 74 0.76 11.98 0.35
N LYS A 75 1.28 13.15 0.77
CA LYS A 75 2.31 13.90 0.04
C LYS A 75 3.31 14.50 1.01
N SER A 76 4.51 14.82 0.49
CA SER A 76 5.47 15.61 1.27
C SER A 76 4.95 17.03 1.51
N PHE A 77 5.53 17.72 2.47
CA PHE A 77 5.20 19.13 2.74
C PHE A 77 5.38 20.01 1.48
N ASP A 78 6.48 19.77 0.75
CA ASP A 78 6.80 20.53 -0.46
C ASP A 78 5.82 20.23 -1.61
N ASP A 79 5.38 18.98 -1.75
CA ASP A 79 4.44 18.60 -2.80
C ASP A 79 3.03 19.12 -2.51
N TRP A 80 2.60 19.17 -1.23
CA TRP A 80 1.37 19.86 -0.85
C TRP A 80 1.43 21.35 -1.20
N ASN A 81 2.56 22.01 -0.91
CA ASN A 81 2.75 23.42 -1.24
C ASN A 81 2.76 23.70 -2.75
N LYS A 82 3.35 22.80 -3.57
CA LYS A 82 3.29 22.90 -5.05
C LYS A 82 1.85 22.84 -5.56
N ASP A 83 1.00 22.09 -4.90
CA ASP A 83 -0.44 22.01 -5.23
C ASP A 83 -1.23 23.23 -4.70
N GLY A 84 -0.58 24.17 -4.05
CA GLY A 84 -1.24 25.32 -3.40
C GLY A 84 -1.98 24.98 -2.11
N ILE A 85 -1.72 23.77 -1.54
CA ILE A 85 -2.35 23.28 -0.33
C ILE A 85 -1.34 23.37 0.83
N GLN A 86 -1.79 23.87 1.96
CA GLN A 86 -0.93 24.06 3.14
C GLN A 86 -1.21 23.01 4.21
N VAL A 87 -0.16 22.41 4.73
CA VAL A 87 -0.24 21.57 5.93
C VAL A 87 -0.51 22.47 7.13
N ARG A 88 -1.52 22.10 7.93
CA ARG A 88 -1.88 22.88 9.13
C ARG A 88 -0.75 22.86 10.17
N GLN A 89 -0.64 23.91 10.95
CA GLN A 89 0.35 23.98 12.00
C GLN A 89 0.19 22.85 13.04
N LYS A 90 1.30 22.43 13.64
CA LYS A 90 1.37 21.41 14.69
C LYS A 90 0.91 20.01 14.26
N GLN A 91 0.77 19.73 12.96
CA GLN A 91 0.50 18.39 12.48
C GLN A 91 1.74 17.49 12.62
N LYS A 92 1.53 16.26 13.04
CA LYS A 92 2.60 15.26 13.14
C LYS A 92 2.75 14.55 11.79
N SER A 93 3.93 14.62 11.20
CA SER A 93 4.22 13.94 9.94
C SER A 93 4.28 12.42 10.11
N ILE A 94 3.95 11.71 9.04
CA ILE A 94 4.07 10.26 8.92
C ILE A 94 5.45 9.94 8.34
N ALA A 95 6.20 9.03 8.97
CA ALA A 95 7.47 8.55 8.47
C ALA A 95 7.24 7.38 7.52
N ILE A 96 7.80 7.45 6.31
CA ILE A 96 7.85 6.35 5.33
C ILE A 96 9.29 6.17 4.86
N LEU A 97 9.55 5.05 4.18
CA LEU A 97 10.84 4.76 3.57
C LEU A 97 10.81 5.12 2.08
N GLU A 98 11.78 5.92 1.64
CA GLU A 98 11.98 6.28 0.23
C GLU A 98 13.28 5.64 -0.26
N PRO A 99 13.24 4.90 -1.40
CA PRO A 99 14.45 4.30 -1.96
C PRO A 99 15.42 5.39 -2.42
N VAL A 100 16.70 5.16 -2.19
CA VAL A 100 17.79 6.04 -2.61
C VAL A 100 18.91 5.20 -3.21
N GLU A 101 19.26 5.49 -4.43
CA GLU A 101 20.44 4.90 -5.06
C GLU A 101 21.73 5.56 -4.52
N TYR A 102 22.74 4.76 -4.29
CA TYR A 102 24.05 5.23 -3.90
C TYR A 102 25.15 4.39 -4.56
N THR A 103 26.33 4.95 -4.67
CA THR A 103 27.51 4.22 -5.16
C THR A 103 28.26 3.64 -3.97
N LYS A 104 28.47 2.32 -3.99
CA LYS A 104 29.29 1.63 -2.99
C LYS A 104 30.77 2.00 -3.13
N SER A 105 31.59 1.64 -2.14
CA SER A 105 33.01 1.89 -2.14
C SER A 105 33.77 1.18 -3.27
N ASP A 106 33.21 0.09 -3.80
CA ASP A 106 33.72 -0.66 -4.95
C ASP A 106 33.25 -0.11 -6.32
N GLY A 107 32.55 1.03 -6.33
CA GLY A 107 32.00 1.66 -7.54
C GLY A 107 30.71 1.05 -8.06
N THR A 108 30.18 -0.01 -7.45
CA THR A 108 28.91 -0.62 -7.86
C THR A 108 27.70 0.16 -7.32
N PRO A 109 26.55 0.17 -8.06
CA PRO A 109 25.33 0.77 -7.55
C PRO A 109 24.79 -0.01 -6.36
N GLY A 110 24.28 0.71 -5.39
CA GLY A 110 23.56 0.17 -4.23
C GLY A 110 22.21 0.83 -4.08
N LEU A 111 21.25 0.11 -3.49
CA LEU A 111 19.96 0.65 -3.10
C LEU A 111 19.89 0.75 -1.58
N GLY A 112 19.56 1.93 -1.11
CA GLY A 112 19.33 2.20 0.31
C GLY A 112 17.95 2.82 0.50
N TYR A 113 17.60 3.11 1.76
CA TYR A 113 16.35 3.79 2.08
C TYR A 113 16.60 4.95 3.04
N ASN A 114 15.96 6.07 2.77
CA ASN A 114 15.91 7.20 3.68
C ASN A 114 14.51 7.33 4.29
N VAL A 115 14.42 7.93 5.47
CA VAL A 115 13.13 8.30 6.03
C VAL A 115 12.64 9.57 5.35
N LYS A 116 11.44 9.49 4.74
CA LYS A 116 10.71 10.62 4.18
C LYS A 116 9.54 10.97 5.08
N ARG A 117 9.29 12.25 5.25
CA ARG A 117 8.17 12.78 6.03
C ARG A 117 7.05 13.21 5.10
N VAL A 118 5.87 12.62 5.31
CA VAL A 118 4.66 12.92 4.54
C VAL A 118 3.51 13.33 5.47
N PHE A 119 2.50 13.95 4.88
CA PHE A 119 1.29 14.39 5.56
C PHE A 119 0.08 13.93 4.78
N ASP A 120 -0.95 13.51 5.49
CA ASP A 120 -2.23 13.15 4.89
C ASP A 120 -3.05 14.39 4.51
N CYS A 121 -3.92 14.26 3.52
CA CYS A 121 -4.86 15.28 3.10
C CYS A 121 -5.67 15.84 4.27
N SER A 122 -6.09 15.00 5.21
CA SER A 122 -6.82 15.42 6.42
C SER A 122 -6.02 16.33 7.35
N GLN A 123 -4.70 16.42 7.18
CA GLN A 123 -3.80 17.32 7.94
C GLN A 123 -3.59 18.66 7.27
N THR A 124 -4.24 18.90 6.14
CA THR A 124 -4.07 20.13 5.34
C THR A 124 -5.29 21.04 5.42
N ASN A 125 -5.19 22.23 4.81
CA ASN A 125 -6.32 23.13 4.61
C ASN A 125 -7.13 22.82 3.34
N SER A 126 -6.89 21.66 2.71
CA SER A 126 -7.65 21.22 1.55
C SER A 126 -9.14 21.12 1.90
N LYS A 127 -10.00 21.74 1.06
CA LYS A 127 -11.45 21.55 1.11
C LYS A 127 -11.89 20.25 0.41
N ARG A 128 -10.95 19.54 -0.21
CA ARG A 128 -11.24 18.22 -0.79
C ARG A 128 -11.46 17.27 0.38
N GLU A 129 -12.70 16.85 0.56
CA GLU A 129 -12.96 15.59 1.22
C GLU A 129 -12.06 14.55 0.56
N ALA A 130 -11.42 13.73 1.37
CA ALA A 130 -10.72 12.58 0.83
C ALA A 130 -11.67 11.93 -0.17
N VAL A 131 -11.29 11.94 -1.44
CA VAL A 131 -12.00 11.16 -2.44
C VAL A 131 -11.88 9.73 -1.94
N GLN A 132 -12.89 9.27 -1.20
CA GLN A 132 -13.12 7.85 -1.14
C GLN A 132 -13.25 7.50 -2.63
N LYS A 133 -12.22 6.83 -3.17
CA LYS A 133 -12.45 6.03 -4.35
C LYS A 133 -13.63 5.16 -3.94
N THR A 134 -14.82 5.54 -4.33
CA THR A 134 -15.92 4.60 -4.44
C THR A 134 -15.38 3.65 -5.48
N ASP A 135 -14.79 2.56 -5.00
CA ASP A 135 -14.48 1.44 -5.87
C ASP A 135 -15.83 1.14 -6.54
N ASP A 136 -15.92 1.53 -7.80
CA ASP A 136 -16.95 0.96 -8.64
C ASP A 136 -16.55 -0.51 -8.77
N LEU A 137 -17.06 -1.31 -7.83
CA LEU A 137 -16.74 -2.73 -7.72
C LEU A 137 -17.01 -3.45 -9.07
N LYS A 138 -17.92 -2.94 -9.87
CA LYS A 138 -18.17 -3.43 -11.24
C LYS A 138 -17.01 -3.12 -12.16
N HIS A 139 -16.44 -1.91 -12.07
CA HIS A 139 -15.27 -1.54 -12.88
C HIS A 139 -14.03 -2.33 -12.44
N THR A 140 -13.83 -2.48 -11.13
CA THR A 140 -12.76 -3.30 -10.57
C THR A 140 -12.90 -4.76 -10.98
N LEU A 141 -14.11 -5.34 -10.88
CA LEU A 141 -14.39 -6.70 -11.34
C LEU A 141 -14.10 -6.86 -12.84
N LYS A 142 -14.54 -5.92 -13.69
CA LYS A 142 -14.27 -5.95 -15.13
C LYS A 142 -12.78 -5.96 -15.43
N ASN A 143 -12.01 -5.08 -14.78
CA ASN A 143 -10.56 -5.02 -14.95
C ASN A 143 -9.88 -6.31 -14.46
N PHE A 144 -10.36 -6.87 -13.35
CA PHE A 144 -9.87 -8.12 -12.79
C PHE A 144 -10.10 -9.30 -13.74
N VAL A 145 -11.31 -9.44 -14.28
CA VAL A 145 -11.64 -10.47 -15.27
C VAL A 145 -10.77 -10.35 -16.52
N ASN A 146 -10.56 -9.12 -17.01
CA ASN A 146 -9.72 -8.89 -18.20
C ASN A 146 -8.23 -9.17 -17.95
N ALA A 147 -7.77 -9.09 -16.70
CA ALA A 147 -6.39 -9.37 -16.30
C ALA A 147 -6.16 -10.83 -15.87
N SER A 148 -7.20 -11.67 -15.91
CA SER A 148 -7.08 -13.08 -15.55
C SER A 148 -6.07 -13.80 -16.45
N PRO A 149 -5.17 -14.63 -15.90
CA PRO A 149 -4.22 -15.41 -16.69
C PRO A 149 -4.88 -16.56 -17.46
N VAL A 150 -6.12 -16.92 -17.10
CA VAL A 150 -6.89 -18.02 -17.70
C VAL A 150 -8.28 -17.53 -18.10
N GLU A 151 -8.91 -18.27 -19.00
CA GLU A 151 -10.26 -17.97 -19.46
C GLU A 151 -11.28 -18.15 -18.31
N ILE A 152 -12.20 -17.19 -18.18
CA ILE A 152 -13.32 -17.25 -17.23
C ILE A 152 -14.61 -17.41 -18.03
N ILE A 153 -15.33 -18.49 -17.75
CA ILE A 153 -16.64 -18.79 -18.32
C ILE A 153 -17.73 -18.74 -17.25
N VAL A 154 -18.97 -18.50 -17.67
CA VAL A 154 -20.14 -18.55 -16.78
C VAL A 154 -20.92 -19.81 -17.09
N GLY A 155 -21.26 -20.58 -16.08
CA GLY A 155 -21.99 -21.84 -16.27
C GLY A 155 -22.45 -22.50 -14.96
N GLU A 156 -23.10 -23.63 -15.10
CA GLU A 156 -23.52 -24.46 -13.98
C GLU A 156 -22.33 -25.19 -13.36
N ILE A 157 -22.20 -25.10 -12.02
CA ILE A 157 -21.21 -25.87 -11.28
C ILE A 157 -21.93 -27.02 -10.58
N PRO A 158 -21.49 -28.28 -10.77
CA PRO A 158 -22.13 -29.47 -10.21
C PRO A 158 -22.32 -29.42 -8.68
N ASN A 159 -21.41 -28.72 -7.98
CA ASN A 159 -21.52 -28.46 -6.55
C ASN A 159 -22.09 -27.05 -6.33
N SER A 160 -23.39 -26.98 -6.00
CA SER A 160 -24.14 -25.74 -5.82
C SER A 160 -23.61 -24.81 -4.71
N ASN A 161 -22.69 -25.28 -3.86
CA ASN A 161 -22.09 -24.49 -2.80
C ASN A 161 -20.83 -23.71 -3.24
N LEU A 162 -20.35 -23.97 -4.46
CA LEU A 162 -19.18 -23.26 -5.01
C LEU A 162 -19.63 -22.08 -5.84
N GLY A 163 -19.02 -20.91 -5.58
CA GLY A 163 -19.28 -19.72 -6.37
C GLY A 163 -18.45 -19.63 -7.64
N ALA A 164 -17.26 -20.22 -7.64
CA ALA A 164 -16.39 -20.41 -8.81
C ALA A 164 -15.55 -21.68 -8.62
N PHE A 165 -14.97 -22.16 -9.72
CA PHE A 165 -14.14 -23.38 -9.72
C PHE A 165 -13.09 -23.29 -10.81
N TYR A 166 -11.80 -23.45 -10.46
CA TYR A 166 -10.71 -23.58 -11.42
C TYR A 166 -10.51 -25.04 -11.80
N ASN A 167 -10.56 -25.33 -13.08
CA ASN A 167 -10.32 -26.66 -13.63
C ASN A 167 -8.87 -26.74 -14.12
N PHE A 168 -8.06 -27.58 -13.46
CA PHE A 168 -6.63 -27.77 -13.78
C PHE A 168 -6.40 -28.47 -15.13
N GLU A 169 -7.36 -29.27 -15.61
CA GLU A 169 -7.23 -29.98 -16.90
C GLU A 169 -7.50 -29.07 -18.08
N THR A 170 -8.53 -28.23 -17.97
CA THR A 170 -8.92 -27.29 -19.05
C THR A 170 -8.27 -25.91 -18.90
N GLN A 171 -7.66 -25.63 -17.77
CA GLN A 171 -7.09 -24.32 -17.40
C GLN A 171 -8.12 -23.18 -17.52
N GLN A 172 -9.35 -23.42 -17.10
CA GLN A 172 -10.45 -22.48 -17.14
C GLN A 172 -11.07 -22.31 -15.76
N ILE A 173 -11.58 -21.12 -15.49
CA ILE A 173 -12.38 -20.84 -14.31
C ILE A 173 -13.85 -20.82 -14.72
N THR A 174 -14.68 -21.62 -14.08
CA THR A 174 -16.13 -21.55 -14.22
C THR A 174 -16.70 -20.73 -13.07
N LEU A 175 -17.40 -19.64 -13.38
CA LEU A 175 -18.19 -18.84 -12.43
C LEU A 175 -19.60 -19.38 -12.41
N ASN A 176 -20.15 -19.59 -11.21
CA ASN A 176 -21.51 -20.07 -11.04
C ASN A 176 -22.52 -19.03 -11.54
N GLU A 177 -23.34 -19.42 -12.51
CA GLU A 177 -24.36 -18.54 -13.14
C GLU A 177 -25.43 -18.02 -12.18
N ASN A 178 -25.61 -18.67 -11.02
CA ASN A 178 -26.59 -18.27 -10.01
C ASN A 178 -26.06 -17.15 -9.08
N LEU A 179 -24.80 -16.75 -9.17
CA LEU A 179 -24.25 -15.64 -8.40
C LEU A 179 -24.68 -14.31 -9.02
N THR A 180 -25.34 -13.48 -8.21
CA THR A 180 -25.84 -12.15 -8.63
C THR A 180 -25.17 -11.00 -7.88
N ASP A 181 -24.60 -11.25 -6.72
CA ASP A 181 -23.91 -10.24 -5.92
C ASP A 181 -22.49 -10.00 -6.42
N THR A 182 -22.19 -8.77 -6.83
CA THR A 182 -20.92 -8.37 -7.42
C THR A 182 -19.72 -8.61 -6.48
N LYS A 183 -19.94 -8.45 -5.17
CA LYS A 183 -18.87 -8.67 -4.18
C LYS A 183 -18.55 -10.16 -4.05
N GLN A 184 -19.58 -11.00 -3.97
CA GLN A 184 -19.41 -12.45 -3.92
C GLN A 184 -18.74 -12.98 -5.21
N ILE A 185 -19.15 -12.48 -6.38
CA ILE A 185 -18.51 -12.79 -7.65
C ILE A 185 -17.03 -12.47 -7.61
N PHE A 186 -16.66 -11.26 -7.14
CA PHE A 186 -15.26 -10.85 -7.04
C PHE A 186 -14.47 -11.72 -6.07
N GLU A 187 -15.02 -12.02 -4.89
CA GLU A 187 -14.36 -12.85 -3.86
C GLU A 187 -14.09 -14.27 -4.38
N CYS A 188 -15.08 -14.90 -5.03
CA CYS A 188 -14.92 -16.24 -5.60
C CYS A 188 -13.90 -16.25 -6.74
N LEU A 189 -13.97 -15.31 -7.67
CA LEU A 189 -13.03 -15.23 -8.79
C LEU A 189 -11.60 -14.94 -8.32
N ALA A 190 -11.43 -14.06 -7.32
CA ALA A 190 -10.11 -13.74 -6.79
C ALA A 190 -9.40 -14.97 -6.23
N GLN A 191 -10.13 -15.84 -5.55
CA GLN A 191 -9.60 -17.11 -5.04
C GLN A 191 -9.15 -18.04 -6.18
N GLU A 192 -9.99 -18.26 -7.18
CA GLU A 192 -9.70 -19.18 -8.27
C GLU A 192 -8.61 -18.66 -9.21
N VAL A 193 -8.54 -17.34 -9.46
CA VAL A 193 -7.44 -16.72 -10.21
C VAL A 193 -6.10 -16.88 -9.46
N ALA A 194 -6.11 -16.76 -8.13
CA ALA A 194 -4.90 -17.03 -7.35
C ALA A 194 -4.45 -18.49 -7.46
N PHE A 195 -5.38 -19.44 -7.45
CA PHE A 195 -5.05 -20.85 -7.69
C PHE A 195 -4.48 -21.07 -9.10
N ALA A 196 -5.06 -20.48 -10.12
CA ALA A 196 -4.57 -20.58 -11.50
C ALA A 196 -3.13 -20.05 -11.62
N GLN A 197 -2.82 -18.90 -10.99
CA GLN A 197 -1.46 -18.34 -11.00
C GLN A 197 -0.43 -19.22 -10.28
N LEU A 198 -0.84 -19.94 -9.22
CA LEU A 198 0.06 -20.85 -8.48
C LEU A 198 0.25 -22.19 -9.17
N ALA A 199 -0.69 -22.59 -10.04
CA ALA A 199 -0.62 -23.85 -10.76
C ALA A 199 0.36 -23.84 -11.94
N ASP A 200 0.68 -22.66 -12.47
CA ASP A 200 1.61 -22.45 -13.60
C ASP A 200 3.07 -22.21 -13.15
N GLY A 201 3.39 -22.32 -11.86
CA GLY A 201 4.71 -22.01 -11.24
C GLY A 201 5.57 -23.23 -10.89
#